data_3e0e5e71fe264176d6bd056f8fed54f5
#
_entry.id   3e0e5e71fe264176d6bd056f8fed54f5
#
_cell.length_a   1.000
_cell.length_b   1.000
_cell.length_c   1.000
_cell.angle_alpha   90.00
_cell.angle_beta   90.00
_cell.angle_gamma   90.00
#
_symmetry.space_group_name_H-M   'P 1'
#
loop_
_entity.id
_entity.type
_entity.pdbx_description
1 polymer ?
#
loop_
_entity_poly.entity_id
_entity_poly.type
_entity_poly.pdbx_seq_one_letter_code
_entity_poly.pdbx_strand_id
1 'polypeptide(L)' 'APLAVKPQAETADSLRLELNRLVSEERFEEAAVVRDKIKKLEETENE' A
#
# COMPACT_ATOMS: atom_id res chain seq x y z
N ALA A 1 -13.69 21.49 -5.36
CA ALA A 1 -13.34 21.02 -5.23
C ALA A 1 -12.87 20.25 -4.80
N PRO A 2 -12.62 19.93 -4.75
CA PRO A 2 -12.15 19.33 -4.48
C PRO A 2 -11.65 18.63 -4.01
N LEU A 3 -11.54 18.44 -4.11
CA LEU A 3 -11.11 17.89 -3.81
C LEU A 3 -10.44 17.10 -3.82
N ALA A 4 -10.09 17.07 -3.84
CA ALA A 4 -9.23 16.49 -4.20
C ALA A 4 -8.46 15.87 -3.35
N VAL A 5 -8.63 15.25 -3.13
CA VAL A 5 -8.01 14.66 -2.33
C VAL A 5 -6.95 14.07 -2.73
N LYS A 6 -6.16 14.21 -2.62
CA LYS A 6 -5.18 13.68 -2.97
C LYS A 6 -4.87 12.56 -2.29
N PRO A 7 -4.55 11.68 -2.75
CA PRO A 7 -4.31 10.51 -2.16
C PRO A 7 -3.18 10.64 -1.36
N GLN A 8 -3.09 10.05 -0.46
CA GLN A 8 -2.07 10.20 0.32
C GLN A 8 -0.92 9.61 -0.23
N ALA A 9 0.14 9.93 0.08
CA ALA A 9 1.33 9.37 -0.36
C ALA A 9 1.34 7.92 -0.04
N GLU A 10 1.94 7.12 -0.84
CA GLU A 10 2.01 5.71 -0.58
C GLU A 10 3.10 5.48 0.44
N THR A 11 2.73 5.37 1.67
CA THR A 11 3.69 5.07 2.71
C THR A 11 3.54 3.63 3.09
N ALA A 12 4.51 3.11 3.81
CA ALA A 12 4.45 1.71 4.23
C ALA A 12 3.22 1.46 5.09
N ASP A 13 2.90 2.40 5.96
CA ASP A 13 1.73 2.24 6.80
C ASP A 13 0.46 2.19 5.99
N SER A 14 0.36 3.09 5.04
CA SER A 14 -0.82 3.15 4.22
C SER A 14 -0.96 1.88 3.39
N LEU A 15 0.13 1.41 2.86
CA LEU A 15 0.10 0.21 2.07
C LEU A 15 -0.22 -1.02 2.92
N ARG A 16 0.22 -1.03 4.16
CA ARG A 16 -0.10 -2.15 5.02
C ARG A 16 -1.58 -2.22 5.32
N LEU A 17 -2.21 -1.08 5.50
CA LEU A 17 -3.64 -1.06 5.70
C LEU A 17 -4.34 -1.62 4.48
N GLU A 18 -3.88 -1.21 3.33
CA GLU A 18 -4.48 -1.68 2.11
C GLU A 18 -4.25 -3.18 1.95
N LEU A 19 -3.06 -3.64 2.29
CA LEU A 19 -2.77 -5.05 2.20
C LEU A 19 -3.72 -5.85 3.10
N ASN A 20 -3.92 -5.41 4.31
CA ASN A 20 -4.82 -6.09 5.21
C ASN A 20 -6.21 -6.15 4.64
N ARG A 21 -6.64 -5.07 4.04
CA ARG A 21 -7.95 -5.02 3.48
C ARG A 21 -8.09 -5.99 2.33
N LEU A 22 -7.09 -6.03 1.46
CA LEU A 22 -7.15 -6.91 0.32
C LEU A 22 -7.15 -8.37 0.76
N VAL A 23 -6.38 -8.68 1.77
CA VAL A 23 -6.35 -10.04 2.29
C VAL A 23 -7.70 -10.40 2.89
N SER A 24 -8.30 -9.46 3.60
CA SER A 24 -9.62 -9.70 4.15
C SER A 24 -10.63 -9.99 3.06
N GLU A 25 -10.46 -9.35 1.94
CA GLU A 25 -11.38 -9.54 0.84
C GLU A 25 -10.94 -10.69 -0.06
N GLU A 26 -9.88 -11.35 0.33
CA GLU A 26 -9.38 -12.50 -0.42
C GLU A 26 -8.90 -12.13 -1.80
N ARG A 27 -8.46 -10.90 -1.94
CA ARG A 27 -7.89 -10.46 -3.21
C ARG A 27 -6.39 -10.66 -3.14
N PHE A 28 -5.99 -11.90 -3.22
CA PHE A 28 -4.61 -12.22 -2.93
C PHE A 28 -3.65 -11.73 -4.00
N GLU A 29 -4.10 -11.68 -5.23
CA GLU A 29 -3.22 -11.20 -6.29
C GLU A 29 -2.90 -9.73 -6.10
N GLU A 30 -3.90 -8.96 -5.76
CA GLU A 30 -3.68 -7.55 -5.52
C GLU A 30 -2.89 -7.35 -4.25
N ALA A 31 -3.14 -8.21 -3.27
CA ALA A 31 -2.40 -8.11 -2.04
C ALA A 31 -0.91 -8.33 -2.29
N ALA A 32 -0.59 -9.23 -3.21
CA ALA A 32 0.80 -9.48 -3.53
C ALA A 32 1.45 -8.25 -4.14
N VAL A 33 0.72 -7.53 -4.96
CA VAL A 33 1.26 -6.32 -5.55
C VAL A 33 1.55 -5.28 -4.48
N VAL A 34 0.63 -5.12 -3.56
CA VAL A 34 0.81 -4.14 -2.49
C VAL A 34 1.97 -4.56 -1.61
N ARG A 35 2.10 -5.84 -1.35
CA ARG A 35 3.20 -6.33 -0.54
C ARG A 35 4.53 -6.01 -1.19
N ASP A 36 4.61 -6.15 -2.51
CA ASP A 36 5.81 -5.80 -3.22
C ASP A 36 6.13 -4.33 -3.07
N LYS A 37 5.11 -3.49 -3.12
CA LYS A 37 5.33 -2.06 -2.95
C LYS A 37 5.87 -1.75 -1.58
N ILE A 38 5.32 -2.39 -0.57
CA ILE A 38 5.81 -2.18 0.78
C ILE A 38 7.27 -2.56 0.87
N LYS A 39 7.60 -3.69 0.28
CA LYS A 39 8.97 -4.15 0.33
C LYS A 39 9.91 -3.17 -0.33
N LYS A 40 9.51 -2.64 -1.45
CA LYS A 40 10.34 -1.67 -2.13
C LYS A 40 10.52 -0.41 -1.34
N LEU A 41 9.47 0.04 -0.68
CA LEU A 41 9.57 1.22 0.13
C LEU A 41 10.52 1.00 1.29
N GLU A 42 10.46 -0.16 1.90
CA GLU A 42 11.32 -0.44 3.03
C GLU A 42 12.75 -0.53 2.60
N GLU A 43 12.99 -1.08 1.44
CA GLU A 43 14.34 -1.17 0.94
C GLU A 43 14.89 0.21 0.66
N THR A 44 14.08 1.07 0.12
CA THR A 44 14.51 2.42 -0.17
C THR A 44 14.80 3.17 1.10
N GLU A 45 13.97 2.99 2.10
CA GLU A 45 14.18 3.72 3.33
C GLU A 45 15.38 3.23 4.09
N ASN A 46 15.72 1.99 3.89
CA ASN A 46 16.84 1.47 4.57
C ASN A 46 18.13 1.87 4.01
N GLU A 47 18.13 2.54 2.89
CA GLU A 47 19.30 2.96 2.32
C GLU A 47 19.97 3.95 3.00
#